data_c64f00d5a2208ec8e372407e42fc6d9f
#
_entry.id   c64f00d5a2208ec8e372407e42fc6d9f
#
_cell.length_a   1.000
_cell.length_b   1.000
_cell.length_c   1.000
_cell.angle_alpha   90.00
_cell.angle_beta   90.00
_cell.angle_gamma   90.00
#
_symmetry.space_group_name_H-M   'P 1'
#
loop_
_entity.id
_entity.type
_entity.pdbx_description
1 polymer ?
#
loop_
_entity_poly.entity_id
_entity_poly.type
_entity_poly.pdbx_seq_one_letter_code
_entity_poly.pdbx_strand_id
1 'polypeptide(L)'
;MTHQASCPPSIGPSPPPNRPPEDIGTDELMKAAGWDTIPLFMKDLPKELNQADPNAPVNHTIEALQALIYDEDEDEKLRSLEALKARANELFGCRDYRQALGFYKQAVEILEKPAPADTTHSEPESTAATNIPQELRNSIYSNRAACHLSLGNFRSCLTDCATVLSPPLPVPATKLVRKCFFRSAKALASLERFDEALDCLNKLMAIDQRDRLTNDDEPKKLKEDIERQIAHRQAEKQAKETAEERRKALEKALKDTLQSRGILIPTHCPFPPSESSLPSGFEPVHFEEIPTDVEPDRLVESMKEIPIIYPVYVLRPKDEYPTRDLVLRWHEDDLMSAHLEALCGGTDSHHLYLITSKRRILKCGNNLTIRKILNSLSKNQSGDCLCLGDQGNLEFFLLPIGDLEKEWIEMTKRNFSQAS
;
A
#
# COMPACT_ATOMS: atom_id res chain seq x y z
N MET A 1 -37.20 -42.94 8.08
CA MET A 1 -36.71 -43.45 9.37
C MET A 1 -35.72 -42.45 9.92
N THR A 2 -36.24 -41.58 10.78
CA THR A 2 -35.54 -40.44 11.37
C THR A 2 -35.02 -40.85 12.75
N HIS A 3 -33.72 -40.93 12.94
CA HIS A 3 -33.14 -41.10 14.27
C HIS A 3 -32.98 -39.73 14.92
N GLN A 4 -33.85 -39.44 15.89
CA GLN A 4 -33.68 -38.36 16.85
C GLN A 4 -32.63 -38.82 17.89
N ALA A 5 -31.53 -38.08 17.99
CA ALA A 5 -30.57 -38.18 19.09
C ALA A 5 -31.09 -37.35 20.26
N SER A 6 -31.41 -38.03 21.37
CA SER A 6 -31.83 -37.43 22.63
C SER A 6 -30.68 -36.76 23.35
N CYS A 7 -30.86 -35.51 23.77
CA CYS A 7 -29.98 -34.80 24.69
C CYS A 7 -30.00 -35.43 26.10
N PRO A 8 -28.88 -35.50 26.81
CA PRO A 8 -28.86 -35.88 28.22
C PRO A 8 -29.42 -34.78 29.11
N PRO A 9 -29.98 -35.12 30.28
CA PRO A 9 -30.62 -34.18 31.17
C PRO A 9 -29.62 -33.23 31.83
N SER A 10 -30.01 -31.97 31.98
CA SER A 10 -29.33 -30.93 32.69
C SER A 10 -29.16 -31.28 34.17
N ILE A 11 -27.90 -31.34 34.62
CA ILE A 11 -27.53 -31.44 36.03
C ILE A 11 -27.79 -30.08 36.67
N GLY A 12 -28.67 -30.05 37.66
CA GLY A 12 -28.98 -28.89 38.47
C GLY A 12 -27.77 -28.42 39.30
N PRO A 13 -27.79 -27.16 39.79
CA PRO A 13 -26.67 -26.61 40.54
C PRO A 13 -26.44 -27.40 41.85
N SER A 14 -25.18 -27.79 42.05
CA SER A 14 -24.72 -28.42 43.28
C SER A 14 -24.87 -27.44 44.46
N PRO A 15 -25.24 -27.93 45.66
CA PRO A 15 -25.29 -27.07 46.84
C PRO A 15 -23.89 -26.50 47.15
N PRO A 16 -23.83 -25.30 47.75
CA PRO A 16 -22.56 -24.70 48.11
C PRO A 16 -21.80 -25.57 49.13
N PRO A 17 -20.46 -25.68 49.00
CA PRO A 17 -19.65 -26.43 49.93
C PRO A 17 -19.82 -25.86 51.34
N ASN A 18 -20.08 -26.76 52.33
CA ASN A 18 -20.06 -26.41 53.73
C ASN A 18 -18.79 -25.66 54.05
N ARG A 19 -18.92 -24.44 54.59
CA ARG A 19 -17.83 -23.69 55.14
C ARG A 19 -17.16 -24.55 56.24
N PRO A 20 -15.87 -24.83 56.14
CA PRO A 20 -15.18 -25.46 57.27
C PRO A 20 -15.27 -24.52 58.46
N PRO A 21 -15.27 -25.01 59.70
CA PRO A 21 -15.25 -24.18 60.93
C PRO A 21 -14.04 -23.24 60.82
N GLU A 22 -14.21 -21.99 61.26
CA GLU A 22 -13.17 -20.97 61.27
C GLU A 22 -11.91 -21.55 61.90
N ASP A 23 -10.88 -21.66 61.09
CA ASP A 23 -9.59 -22.18 61.46
C ASP A 23 -8.98 -21.18 62.44
N ILE A 24 -9.03 -21.48 63.70
CA ILE A 24 -8.31 -20.74 64.73
C ILE A 24 -6.84 -20.89 64.37
N GLY A 25 -6.34 -19.84 63.72
CA GLY A 25 -4.95 -19.50 63.53
C GLY A 25 -3.90 -20.66 63.60
N THR A 26 -3.79 -21.46 62.56
CA THR A 26 -2.59 -22.29 62.36
C THR A 26 -1.31 -21.43 62.45
N ASP A 27 -1.37 -20.16 62.06
CA ASP A 27 -0.28 -19.17 62.22
C ASP A 27 0.04 -18.82 63.67
N GLU A 28 -0.98 -18.72 64.56
CA GLU A 28 -0.74 -18.46 65.99
C GLU A 28 -0.24 -19.70 66.73
N LEU A 29 -0.74 -20.86 66.39
CA LEU A 29 -0.26 -22.13 66.91
C LEU A 29 1.20 -22.43 66.45
N MET A 30 1.52 -22.12 65.23
CA MET A 30 2.90 -22.28 64.70
C MET A 30 3.85 -21.27 65.37
N LYS A 31 3.45 -20.02 65.56
CA LYS A 31 4.25 -19.01 66.30
C LYS A 31 4.46 -19.43 67.76
N ALA A 32 3.44 -19.95 68.45
CA ALA A 32 3.52 -20.40 69.84
C ALA A 32 4.43 -21.68 70.00
N ALA A 33 4.51 -22.49 68.96
CA ALA A 33 5.36 -23.67 68.96
C ALA A 33 6.84 -23.38 68.59
N GLY A 34 7.19 -22.12 68.27
CA GLY A 34 8.55 -21.75 67.90
C GLY A 34 9.00 -22.32 66.55
N TRP A 35 8.06 -22.62 65.67
CA TRP A 35 8.33 -23.23 64.33
C TRP A 35 9.12 -22.30 63.43
N ASP A 36 9.04 -20.97 63.66
CA ASP A 36 9.83 -19.97 62.97
C ASP A 36 11.32 -20.03 63.23
N THR A 37 11.72 -20.79 64.28
CA THR A 37 13.12 -20.96 64.64
C THR A 37 13.69 -22.30 64.17
N ILE A 38 12.87 -23.15 63.56
CA ILE A 38 13.33 -24.45 63.03
C ILE A 38 13.76 -24.29 61.59
N PRO A 39 15.03 -24.48 61.21
CA PRO A 39 15.57 -24.21 59.89
C PRO A 39 14.84 -24.96 58.73
N LEU A 40 14.19 -26.10 59.06
CA LEU A 40 13.51 -26.93 58.07
C LEU A 40 12.16 -26.35 57.57
N PHE A 41 11.61 -25.36 58.30
CA PHE A 41 10.28 -24.78 58.02
C PHE A 41 10.31 -23.28 57.76
N MET A 42 11.51 -22.68 57.60
CA MET A 42 11.62 -21.28 57.24
C MET A 42 11.16 -21.05 55.81
N LYS A 43 10.13 -20.26 55.64
CA LYS A 43 9.63 -19.82 54.34
C LYS A 43 10.62 -18.93 53.57
N ASP A 44 11.46 -18.20 54.32
CA ASP A 44 12.53 -17.37 53.82
C ASP A 44 13.79 -17.66 54.64
N LEU A 45 14.88 -18.06 54.03
CA LEU A 45 16.17 -18.09 54.71
C LEU A 45 16.46 -16.67 55.17
N PRO A 46 16.64 -16.47 56.49
CA PRO A 46 16.81 -15.09 56.98
C PRO A 46 18.04 -14.47 56.37
N LYS A 47 17.84 -13.31 55.73
CA LYS A 47 18.94 -12.44 55.29
C LYS A 47 19.94 -12.13 56.44
N GLU A 48 19.50 -12.33 57.63
CA GLU A 48 20.26 -12.13 58.87
C GLU A 48 21.35 -13.16 59.15
N LEU A 49 21.26 -14.37 58.59
CA LEU A 49 22.34 -15.38 58.74
C LEU A 49 23.62 -15.04 57.93
N ASN A 50 23.48 -14.19 56.90
CA ASN A 50 24.63 -13.73 56.12
C ASN A 50 25.25 -12.42 56.63
N GLN A 51 24.67 -11.77 57.67
CA GLN A 51 25.18 -10.49 58.20
C GLN A 51 26.01 -10.66 59.49
N ALA A 52 26.13 -11.84 60.04
CA ALA A 52 26.67 -11.99 61.40
C ALA A 52 28.21 -12.07 61.51
N ASP A 53 28.94 -12.43 60.48
CA ASP A 53 30.42 -12.37 60.54
C ASP A 53 31.02 -12.62 59.14
N PRO A 54 31.77 -11.67 58.57
CA PRO A 54 32.44 -11.88 57.29
C PRO A 54 33.53 -12.95 57.31
N ASN A 55 33.92 -13.45 58.49
CA ASN A 55 34.91 -14.50 58.69
C ASN A 55 34.33 -15.83 59.23
N ALA A 56 33.01 -15.97 59.32
CA ALA A 56 32.39 -17.22 59.69
C ALA A 56 32.60 -18.27 58.61
N PRO A 57 32.88 -19.52 58.94
CA PRO A 57 33.06 -20.58 57.93
C PRO A 57 31.74 -20.72 57.15
N VAL A 58 31.85 -20.60 55.84
CA VAL A 58 30.74 -20.81 54.90
C VAL A 58 30.05 -22.14 55.21
N ASN A 59 28.75 -22.06 55.52
CA ASN A 59 28.02 -23.29 55.83
C ASN A 59 27.68 -23.98 54.51
N HIS A 60 28.56 -24.89 54.10
CA HIS A 60 28.46 -25.66 52.86
C HIS A 60 27.14 -26.43 52.73
N THR A 61 26.43 -26.70 53.83
CA THR A 61 25.13 -27.34 53.82
C THR A 61 24.02 -26.39 53.33
N ILE A 62 24.10 -25.11 53.66
CA ILE A 62 23.16 -24.06 53.20
C ILE A 62 23.43 -23.79 51.72
N GLU A 63 24.69 -23.70 51.35
CA GLU A 63 25.10 -23.51 49.95
C GLU A 63 24.66 -24.69 49.08
N ALA A 64 24.78 -25.92 49.55
CA ALA A 64 24.32 -27.13 48.89
C ALA A 64 22.78 -27.17 48.79
N LEU A 65 22.03 -26.74 49.82
CA LEU A 65 20.56 -26.63 49.76
C LEU A 65 20.11 -25.55 48.84
N GLN A 66 20.79 -24.41 48.81
CA GLN A 66 20.50 -23.34 47.84
C GLN A 66 20.77 -23.83 46.42
N ALA A 67 21.87 -24.50 46.17
CA ALA A 67 22.15 -25.09 44.86
C ALA A 67 21.08 -26.10 44.40
N LEU A 68 20.60 -26.95 45.35
CA LEU A 68 19.51 -27.89 45.06
C LEU A 68 18.17 -27.19 44.69
N ILE A 69 17.80 -26.11 45.37
CA ILE A 69 16.60 -25.32 45.09
C ILE A 69 16.73 -24.68 43.72
N TYR A 70 17.92 -24.16 43.39
CA TYR A 70 18.15 -23.55 42.05
C TYR A 70 18.14 -24.61 40.92
N ASP A 71 18.67 -25.78 41.17
CA ASP A 71 18.66 -26.89 40.19
C ASP A 71 17.25 -27.44 39.96
N GLU A 72 16.42 -27.55 41.00
CA GLU A 72 14.99 -27.92 40.86
C GLU A 72 14.19 -26.88 40.07
N ASP A 73 14.42 -25.58 40.32
CA ASP A 73 13.75 -24.50 39.59
C ASP A 73 14.14 -24.49 38.09
N GLU A 74 15.37 -24.77 37.76
CA GLU A 74 15.83 -24.83 36.35
C GLU A 74 15.26 -26.05 35.62
N ASP A 75 15.22 -27.21 36.23
CA ASP A 75 14.60 -28.40 35.69
C ASP A 75 13.09 -28.25 35.49
N GLU A 76 12.42 -27.56 36.41
CA GLU A 76 11.00 -27.27 36.29
C GLU A 76 10.72 -26.30 35.12
N LYS A 77 11.55 -25.27 34.95
CA LYS A 77 11.46 -24.36 33.80
C LYS A 77 11.64 -25.10 32.48
N LEU A 78 12.63 -26.00 32.42
CA LEU A 78 12.89 -26.81 31.23
C LEU A 78 11.70 -27.69 30.86
N ARG A 79 11.13 -28.42 31.85
CA ARG A 79 9.92 -29.25 31.67
C ARG A 79 8.74 -28.46 31.24
N SER A 80 8.52 -27.26 31.81
CA SER A 80 7.45 -26.36 31.44
C SER A 80 7.57 -25.88 30.00
N LEU A 81 8.78 -25.50 29.55
CA LEU A 81 9.04 -25.08 28.17
C LEU A 81 8.80 -26.23 27.17
N GLU A 82 9.23 -27.45 27.52
CA GLU A 82 8.98 -28.64 26.67
C GLU A 82 7.49 -28.96 26.57
N ALA A 83 6.75 -28.90 27.70
CA ALA A 83 5.31 -29.14 27.73
C ALA A 83 4.54 -28.08 26.92
N LEU A 84 4.85 -26.80 27.08
CA LEU A 84 4.25 -25.71 26.29
C LEU A 84 4.54 -25.88 24.79
N LYS A 85 5.78 -26.20 24.42
CA LYS A 85 6.18 -26.48 23.03
C LYS A 85 5.44 -27.71 22.46
N ALA A 86 5.31 -28.80 23.22
CA ALA A 86 4.59 -29.99 22.78
C ALA A 86 3.12 -29.67 22.52
N ARG A 87 2.46 -28.97 23.45
CA ARG A 87 1.07 -28.56 23.30
C ARG A 87 0.84 -27.61 22.12
N ALA A 88 1.75 -26.64 21.94
CA ALA A 88 1.68 -25.72 20.80
C ALA A 88 1.89 -26.48 19.47
N ASN A 89 2.77 -27.48 19.41
CA ASN A 89 2.96 -28.29 18.21
C ASN A 89 1.71 -29.11 17.85
N GLU A 90 1.01 -29.69 18.84
CA GLU A 90 -0.27 -30.38 18.61
C GLU A 90 -1.31 -29.45 17.97
N LEU A 91 -1.50 -28.27 18.56
CA LEU A 91 -2.44 -27.27 18.04
C LEU A 91 -2.05 -26.77 16.64
N PHE A 92 -0.75 -26.62 16.38
CA PHE A 92 -0.27 -26.28 15.05
C PHE A 92 -0.59 -27.38 14.04
N GLY A 93 -0.48 -28.65 14.42
CA GLY A 93 -0.90 -29.81 13.62
C GLY A 93 -2.38 -29.81 13.31
N CYS A 94 -3.22 -29.37 14.26
CA CYS A 94 -4.67 -29.17 14.10
C CYS A 94 -5.02 -27.89 13.33
N ARG A 95 -4.04 -27.11 12.86
CA ARG A 95 -4.21 -25.80 12.18
C ARG A 95 -4.80 -24.70 13.07
N ASP A 96 -4.87 -24.87 14.37
CA ASP A 96 -5.23 -23.81 15.31
C ASP A 96 -4.02 -22.96 15.65
N TYR A 97 -3.62 -22.15 14.67
CA TYR A 97 -2.42 -21.30 14.75
C TYR A 97 -2.55 -20.21 15.82
N ARG A 98 -3.77 -19.78 16.16
CA ARG A 98 -3.99 -18.74 17.17
C ARG A 98 -3.73 -19.26 18.57
N GLN A 99 -4.27 -20.43 18.90
CA GLN A 99 -4.02 -21.06 20.21
C GLN A 99 -2.57 -21.52 20.31
N ALA A 100 -2.01 -22.13 19.26
CA ALA A 100 -0.61 -22.51 19.21
C ALA A 100 0.31 -21.31 19.49
N LEU A 101 0.03 -20.14 18.88
CA LEU A 101 0.76 -18.91 19.12
C LEU A 101 0.68 -18.45 20.59
N GLY A 102 -0.46 -18.63 21.26
CA GLY A 102 -0.64 -18.34 22.68
C GLY A 102 0.35 -19.13 23.56
N PHE A 103 0.44 -20.44 23.33
CA PHE A 103 1.38 -21.31 24.07
C PHE A 103 2.86 -20.99 23.77
N TYR A 104 3.18 -20.69 22.50
CA TYR A 104 4.55 -20.24 22.18
C TYR A 104 4.90 -18.89 22.80
N LYS A 105 3.93 -17.96 22.96
CA LYS A 105 4.16 -16.70 23.65
C LYS A 105 4.48 -16.93 25.13
N GLN A 106 3.70 -17.78 25.79
CA GLN A 106 3.98 -18.17 27.19
C GLN A 106 5.38 -18.78 27.33
N ALA A 107 5.77 -19.66 26.41
CA ALA A 107 7.11 -20.24 26.42
C ALA A 107 8.21 -19.16 26.26
N VAL A 108 7.98 -18.17 25.38
CA VAL A 108 8.96 -17.06 25.23
C VAL A 108 8.98 -16.14 26.44
N GLU A 109 7.86 -15.89 27.09
CA GLU A 109 7.82 -15.13 28.36
C GLU A 109 8.68 -15.78 29.45
N ILE A 110 8.65 -17.11 29.53
CA ILE A 110 9.53 -17.86 30.46
C ILE A 110 11.01 -17.72 30.05
N LEU A 111 11.32 -17.75 28.74
CA LEU A 111 12.67 -17.58 28.21
C LEU A 111 13.26 -16.18 28.43
N GLU A 112 12.41 -15.15 28.45
CA GLU A 112 12.81 -13.74 28.54
C GLU A 112 12.74 -13.17 29.98
N LYS A 113 12.14 -13.92 30.94
CA LYS A 113 12.14 -13.51 32.34
C LYS A 113 13.59 -13.44 32.84
N PRO A 114 14.06 -12.27 33.28
CA PRO A 114 15.36 -12.17 33.93
C PRO A 114 15.37 -13.03 35.19
N ALA A 115 16.51 -13.66 35.49
CA ALA A 115 16.69 -14.28 36.77
C ALA A 115 16.44 -13.25 37.91
N PRO A 116 15.80 -13.64 39.02
CA PRO A 116 15.56 -12.70 40.12
C PRO A 116 16.87 -12.06 40.53
N ALA A 117 16.88 -10.71 40.61
CA ALA A 117 18.06 -9.90 40.87
C ALA A 117 18.45 -9.92 42.39
N ASP A 118 18.57 -11.11 42.98
CA ASP A 118 18.96 -11.28 44.40
C ASP A 118 20.27 -12.05 44.50
N THR A 119 21.33 -11.57 43.85
CA THR A 119 22.72 -11.91 44.21
C THR A 119 23.57 -10.66 44.16
N THR A 120 23.53 -9.91 45.28
CA THR A 120 24.60 -8.99 45.67
C THR A 120 25.93 -9.82 45.79
N HIS A 121 26.93 -9.38 45.03
CA HIS A 121 28.31 -9.86 45.01
C HIS A 121 28.67 -10.96 44.03
N SER A 122 28.85 -10.60 42.79
CA SER A 122 30.00 -11.02 41.99
C SER A 122 30.07 -10.19 40.72
N GLU A 123 31.32 -9.93 40.31
CA GLU A 123 31.82 -9.18 39.17
C GLU A 123 30.99 -9.38 37.87
N PRO A 124 30.91 -8.34 36.96
CA PRO A 124 30.12 -8.40 35.74
C PRO A 124 30.89 -9.14 34.62
N GLU A 125 31.32 -10.35 34.86
CA GLU A 125 31.89 -11.26 33.85
C GLU A 125 31.22 -12.61 33.95
N SER A 126 30.13 -12.74 33.31
CA SER A 126 29.53 -13.91 32.68
C SER A 126 28.03 -13.69 32.68
N THR A 127 27.46 -13.41 31.52
CA THR A 127 26.03 -13.63 31.28
C THR A 127 25.70 -14.98 31.92
N ALA A 128 24.93 -14.94 33.02
CA ALA A 128 24.37 -16.16 33.61
C ALA A 128 23.57 -16.84 32.49
N ALA A 129 24.24 -17.74 31.80
CA ALA A 129 23.65 -18.56 30.77
C ALA A 129 22.63 -19.44 31.50
N THR A 130 21.35 -19.07 31.41
CA THR A 130 20.28 -19.99 31.76
C THR A 130 20.63 -21.33 31.09
N ASN A 131 20.65 -22.41 31.86
CA ASN A 131 20.99 -23.77 31.38
C ASN A 131 20.01 -24.32 30.33
N ILE A 132 19.15 -23.44 29.79
CA ILE A 132 18.18 -23.78 28.75
C ILE A 132 18.93 -24.03 27.44
N PRO A 133 18.84 -25.25 26.87
CA PRO A 133 19.50 -25.58 25.62
C PRO A 133 19.16 -24.61 24.50
N GLN A 134 20.16 -24.04 23.83
CA GLN A 134 19.98 -23.10 22.72
C GLN A 134 19.13 -23.71 21.60
N GLU A 135 19.18 -25.02 21.41
CA GLU A 135 18.33 -25.72 20.44
C GLU A 135 16.83 -25.63 20.79
N LEU A 136 16.48 -25.77 22.07
CA LEU A 136 15.12 -25.66 22.55
C LEU A 136 14.61 -24.21 22.33
N ARG A 137 15.41 -23.24 22.75
CA ARG A 137 15.12 -21.81 22.52
C ARG A 137 14.88 -21.51 21.03
N ASN A 138 15.81 -21.88 20.18
CA ASN A 138 15.71 -21.66 18.73
C ASN A 138 14.51 -22.39 18.11
N SER A 139 14.18 -23.60 18.62
CA SER A 139 13.01 -24.34 18.14
C SER A 139 11.70 -23.66 18.47
N ILE A 140 11.58 -23.07 19.67
CA ILE A 140 10.38 -22.30 20.10
C ILE A 140 10.18 -21.07 19.23
N TYR A 141 11.21 -20.24 19.04
CA TYR A 141 11.13 -19.07 18.16
C TYR A 141 10.82 -19.46 16.72
N SER A 142 11.49 -20.47 16.18
CA SER A 142 11.23 -20.95 14.81
C SER A 142 9.78 -21.42 14.63
N ASN A 143 9.21 -22.16 15.61
CA ASN A 143 7.84 -22.63 15.51
C ASN A 143 6.82 -21.50 15.72
N ARG A 144 7.13 -20.53 16.60
CA ARG A 144 6.34 -19.30 16.72
C ARG A 144 6.31 -18.51 15.40
N ALA A 145 7.46 -18.42 14.73
CA ALA A 145 7.55 -17.80 13.40
C ALA A 145 6.66 -18.50 12.37
N ALA A 146 6.52 -19.84 12.44
CA ALA A 146 5.61 -20.58 11.57
C ALA A 146 4.15 -20.22 11.83
N CYS A 147 3.75 -20.08 13.10
CA CYS A 147 2.40 -19.63 13.45
C CYS A 147 2.15 -18.21 12.92
N HIS A 148 3.10 -17.30 13.11
CA HIS A 148 3.00 -15.94 12.60
C HIS A 148 2.87 -15.90 11.07
N LEU A 149 3.65 -16.71 10.36
CA LEU A 149 3.57 -16.83 8.90
C LEU A 149 2.18 -17.30 8.44
N SER A 150 1.65 -18.36 9.11
CA SER A 150 0.32 -18.91 8.79
C SER A 150 -0.83 -17.94 9.09
N LEU A 151 -0.65 -17.02 10.05
CA LEU A 151 -1.61 -15.99 10.42
C LEU A 151 -1.44 -14.67 9.63
N GLY A 152 -0.48 -14.58 8.72
CA GLY A 152 -0.18 -13.36 7.97
C GLY A 152 0.56 -12.27 8.77
N ASN A 153 1.07 -12.59 9.96
CA ASN A 153 1.84 -11.68 10.81
C ASN A 153 3.31 -11.64 10.36
N PHE A 154 3.57 -11.18 9.15
CA PHE A 154 4.88 -11.29 8.51
C PHE A 154 6.02 -10.61 9.28
N ARG A 155 5.77 -9.42 9.85
CA ARG A 155 6.79 -8.69 10.63
C ARG A 155 7.23 -9.47 11.87
N SER A 156 6.28 -10.02 12.63
CA SER A 156 6.59 -10.86 13.81
C SER A 156 7.31 -12.15 13.42
N CYS A 157 6.93 -12.74 12.28
CA CYS A 157 7.64 -13.89 11.72
C CYS A 157 9.13 -13.57 11.45
N LEU A 158 9.40 -12.41 10.84
CA LEU A 158 10.77 -11.95 10.56
C LEU A 158 11.58 -11.70 11.84
N THR A 159 10.98 -11.12 12.87
CA THR A 159 11.63 -10.89 14.17
C THR A 159 12.04 -12.20 14.80
N ASP A 160 11.14 -13.19 14.86
CA ASP A 160 11.42 -14.49 15.42
C ASP A 160 12.50 -15.26 14.62
N CYS A 161 12.42 -15.20 13.30
CA CYS A 161 13.45 -15.78 12.44
C CYS A 161 14.81 -15.10 12.65
N ALA A 162 14.84 -13.77 12.78
CA ALA A 162 16.07 -13.01 13.03
C ALA A 162 16.73 -13.42 14.37
N THR A 163 15.94 -13.66 15.42
CA THR A 163 16.43 -14.15 16.71
C THR A 163 17.16 -15.49 16.56
N VAL A 164 16.61 -16.42 15.75
CA VAL A 164 17.24 -17.71 15.48
C VAL A 164 18.48 -17.60 14.59
N LEU A 165 18.48 -16.64 13.66
CA LEU A 165 19.55 -16.41 12.69
C LEU A 165 20.64 -15.47 13.20
N SER A 166 20.54 -14.96 14.45
CA SER A 166 21.56 -14.11 15.06
C SER A 166 22.86 -14.86 15.29
N PRO A 167 24.03 -14.24 15.01
CA PRO A 167 25.33 -14.86 15.27
C PRO A 167 25.58 -15.14 16.78
N PRO A 168 26.30 -16.21 17.16
CA PRO A 168 26.88 -17.21 16.25
C PRO A 168 25.83 -18.20 15.73
N LEU A 169 25.79 -18.38 14.41
CA LEU A 169 24.93 -19.42 13.83
C LEU A 169 25.34 -20.79 14.32
N PRO A 170 24.37 -21.67 14.66
CA PRO A 170 24.69 -23.06 15.01
C PRO A 170 25.43 -23.74 13.85
N VAL A 171 26.58 -24.36 14.15
CA VAL A 171 27.37 -25.10 13.17
C VAL A 171 27.36 -26.57 13.61
N PRO A 172 26.93 -27.50 12.75
CA PRO A 172 26.48 -27.33 11.37
C PRO A 172 25.13 -26.63 11.27
N ALA A 173 24.89 -25.94 10.13
CA ALA A 173 23.62 -25.27 9.88
C ALA A 173 22.48 -26.28 9.94
N THR A 174 21.68 -26.18 10.96
CA THR A 174 20.65 -27.16 11.26
C THR A 174 19.46 -27.03 10.29
N LYS A 175 18.65 -28.06 10.18
CA LYS A 175 17.35 -28.00 9.48
C LYS A 175 16.50 -26.83 9.94
N LEU A 176 16.75 -26.33 11.15
CA LEU A 176 16.08 -25.20 11.76
C LEU A 176 16.43 -23.86 11.06
N VAL A 177 17.73 -23.61 10.85
CA VAL A 177 18.25 -22.42 10.16
C VAL A 177 17.68 -22.35 8.74
N ARG A 178 17.68 -23.51 8.05
CA ARG A 178 17.06 -23.64 6.73
C ARG A 178 15.57 -23.22 6.73
N LYS A 179 14.80 -23.73 7.70
CA LYS A 179 13.38 -23.38 7.86
C LYS A 179 13.18 -21.88 8.13
N CYS A 180 14.05 -21.26 8.91
CA CYS A 180 13.97 -19.83 9.21
C CYS A 180 14.25 -18.98 7.97
N PHE A 181 15.27 -19.30 7.16
CA PHE A 181 15.50 -18.59 5.89
C PHE A 181 14.31 -18.71 4.94
N PHE A 182 13.74 -19.91 4.81
CA PHE A 182 12.58 -20.13 3.95
C PHE A 182 11.34 -19.36 4.41
N ARG A 183 11.05 -19.35 5.73
CA ARG A 183 9.95 -18.58 6.31
C ARG A 183 10.17 -17.08 6.16
N SER A 184 11.40 -16.62 6.37
CA SER A 184 11.77 -15.22 6.13
C SER A 184 11.55 -14.83 4.68
N ALA A 185 11.94 -15.65 3.72
CA ALA A 185 11.74 -15.41 2.31
C ALA A 185 10.23 -15.31 1.94
N LYS A 186 9.42 -16.25 2.45
CA LYS A 186 7.96 -16.20 2.26
C LYS A 186 7.34 -14.93 2.87
N ALA A 187 7.74 -14.56 4.08
CA ALA A 187 7.25 -13.36 4.75
C ALA A 187 7.67 -12.09 4.02
N LEU A 188 8.92 -12.00 3.56
CA LEU A 188 9.43 -10.85 2.78
C LEU A 188 8.76 -10.75 1.43
N ALA A 189 8.52 -11.85 0.73
CA ALA A 189 7.77 -11.88 -0.53
C ALA A 189 6.34 -11.35 -0.34
N SER A 190 5.67 -11.76 0.75
CA SER A 190 4.32 -11.26 1.08
C SER A 190 4.31 -9.78 1.48
N LEU A 191 5.43 -9.21 1.92
CA LEU A 191 5.62 -7.78 2.20
C LEU A 191 6.12 -7.00 0.97
N GLU A 192 6.22 -7.65 -0.20
CA GLU A 192 6.75 -7.10 -1.46
C GLU A 192 8.23 -6.63 -1.37
N ARG A 193 8.97 -7.12 -0.38
CA ARG A 193 10.42 -6.87 -0.22
C ARG A 193 11.20 -7.96 -0.96
N PHE A 194 11.11 -7.94 -2.28
CA PHE A 194 11.57 -9.03 -3.14
C PHE A 194 13.09 -9.23 -3.12
N ASP A 195 13.86 -8.14 -3.09
CA ASP A 195 15.34 -8.23 -3.08
C ASP A 195 15.85 -8.96 -1.84
N GLU A 196 15.29 -8.65 -0.68
CA GLU A 196 15.62 -9.28 0.58
C GLU A 196 15.12 -10.74 0.63
N ALA A 197 13.96 -11.01 0.01
CA ALA A 197 13.46 -12.38 -0.10
C ALA A 197 14.40 -13.25 -0.95
N LEU A 198 14.90 -12.73 -2.07
CA LEU A 198 15.89 -13.39 -2.92
C LEU A 198 17.22 -13.62 -2.19
N ASP A 199 17.68 -12.65 -1.38
CA ASP A 199 18.88 -12.81 -0.56
C ASP A 199 18.73 -13.95 0.45
N CYS A 200 17.58 -14.04 1.13
CA CYS A 200 17.27 -15.16 2.03
C CYS A 200 17.26 -16.52 1.29
N LEU A 201 16.67 -16.58 0.09
CA LEU A 201 16.63 -17.79 -0.72
C LEU A 201 18.03 -18.20 -1.21
N ASN A 202 18.84 -17.24 -1.64
CA ASN A 202 20.21 -17.50 -2.07
C ASN A 202 21.07 -18.05 -0.92
N LYS A 203 20.93 -17.49 0.30
CA LYS A 203 21.59 -18.03 1.51
C LYS A 203 21.12 -19.42 1.83
N LEU A 204 19.81 -19.70 1.73
CA LEU A 204 19.25 -21.04 1.92
C LEU A 204 19.82 -22.02 0.90
N MET A 205 19.83 -21.66 -0.38
CA MET A 205 20.34 -22.54 -1.45
C MET A 205 21.84 -22.79 -1.31
N ALA A 206 22.62 -21.81 -0.84
CA ALA A 206 24.05 -22.03 -0.51
C ALA A 206 24.26 -23.03 0.63
N ILE A 207 23.38 -22.99 1.65
CA ILE A 207 23.39 -24.00 2.74
C ILE A 207 23.03 -25.38 2.19
N ASP A 208 22.00 -25.49 1.37
CA ASP A 208 21.55 -26.74 0.76
C ASP A 208 22.67 -27.38 -0.11
N GLN A 209 23.37 -26.55 -0.88
CA GLN A 209 24.53 -27.01 -1.70
C GLN A 209 25.67 -27.49 -0.84
N ARG A 210 26.02 -26.76 0.24
CA ARG A 210 27.11 -27.10 1.13
C ARG A 210 26.84 -28.43 1.86
N ASP A 211 25.61 -28.60 2.37
CA ASP A 211 25.23 -29.71 3.24
C ASP A 211 24.64 -30.90 2.44
N ARG A 212 24.61 -30.80 1.10
CA ARG A 212 24.05 -31.81 0.17
C ARG A 212 22.61 -32.22 0.52
N LEU A 213 21.80 -31.26 0.99
CA LEU A 213 20.42 -31.48 1.45
C LEU A 213 19.39 -31.41 0.32
N THR A 214 19.75 -31.75 -0.89
CA THR A 214 18.98 -31.47 -2.09
C THR A 214 17.93 -32.50 -2.39
N ASN A 215 16.65 -32.22 -2.08
CA ASN A 215 15.51 -32.74 -2.83
C ASN A 215 14.26 -31.86 -2.68
N ASP A 216 14.41 -30.62 -2.20
CA ASP A 216 13.29 -29.76 -1.97
C ASP A 216 13.24 -28.67 -3.08
N ASP A 217 12.28 -28.79 -4.00
CA ASP A 217 12.11 -27.82 -5.10
C ASP A 217 11.28 -26.59 -4.68
N GLU A 218 10.72 -26.56 -3.46
CA GLU A 218 9.94 -25.41 -2.99
C GLU A 218 10.72 -24.09 -2.98
N PRO A 219 11.98 -24.02 -2.51
CA PRO A 219 12.76 -22.77 -2.55
C PRO A 219 13.02 -22.27 -3.97
N LYS A 220 13.25 -23.17 -4.92
CA LYS A 220 13.44 -22.82 -6.34
C LYS A 220 12.18 -22.25 -6.95
N LYS A 221 11.03 -22.92 -6.73
CA LYS A 221 9.72 -22.43 -7.20
C LYS A 221 9.38 -21.06 -6.62
N LEU A 222 9.63 -20.87 -5.32
CA LEU A 222 9.40 -19.57 -4.68
C LEU A 222 10.31 -18.49 -5.29
N LYS A 223 11.57 -18.82 -5.61
CA LYS A 223 12.49 -17.90 -6.28
C LYS A 223 11.97 -17.49 -7.67
N GLU A 224 11.57 -18.46 -8.48
CA GLU A 224 11.01 -18.24 -9.82
C GLU A 224 9.73 -17.38 -9.75
N ASP A 225 8.87 -17.63 -8.76
CA ASP A 225 7.64 -16.84 -8.57
C ASP A 225 7.95 -15.39 -8.20
N ILE A 226 8.93 -15.16 -7.33
CA ILE A 226 9.38 -13.81 -6.94
C ILE A 226 10.00 -13.10 -8.16
N GLU A 227 10.89 -13.77 -8.90
CA GLU A 227 11.49 -13.20 -10.12
C GLU A 227 10.44 -12.84 -11.17
N ARG A 228 9.40 -13.66 -11.33
CA ARG A 228 8.26 -13.37 -12.21
C ARG A 228 7.47 -12.14 -11.74
N GLN A 229 7.24 -12.01 -10.42
CA GLN A 229 6.55 -10.84 -9.86
C GLN A 229 7.37 -9.56 -10.03
N ILE A 230 8.69 -9.62 -9.85
CA ILE A 230 9.60 -8.49 -10.12
C ILE A 230 9.53 -8.08 -11.59
N ALA A 231 9.65 -9.04 -12.51
CA ALA A 231 9.60 -8.77 -13.94
C ALA A 231 8.25 -8.15 -14.36
N HIS A 232 7.13 -8.68 -13.84
CA HIS A 232 5.80 -8.12 -14.10
C HIS A 232 5.69 -6.68 -13.60
N ARG A 233 6.15 -6.40 -12.39
CA ARG A 233 6.11 -5.04 -11.80
C ARG A 233 6.99 -4.06 -12.56
N GLN A 234 8.15 -4.50 -13.01
CA GLN A 234 9.04 -3.69 -13.85
C GLN A 234 8.40 -3.39 -15.22
N ALA A 235 7.80 -4.41 -15.85
CA ALA A 235 7.10 -4.22 -17.11
C ALA A 235 5.89 -3.26 -16.97
N GLU A 236 5.11 -3.39 -15.90
CA GLU A 236 4.00 -2.48 -15.62
C GLU A 236 4.48 -1.03 -15.37
N LYS A 237 5.58 -0.87 -14.64
CA LYS A 237 6.18 0.45 -14.41
C LYS A 237 6.67 1.08 -15.71
N GLN A 238 7.38 0.32 -16.54
CA GLN A 238 7.84 0.77 -17.85
C GLN A 238 6.67 1.12 -18.77
N ALA A 239 5.62 0.30 -18.79
CA ALA A 239 4.42 0.59 -19.58
C ALA A 239 3.73 1.90 -19.15
N LYS A 240 3.67 2.18 -17.84
CA LYS A 240 3.13 3.45 -17.32
C LYS A 240 4.01 4.64 -17.67
N GLU A 241 5.33 4.50 -17.56
CA GLU A 241 6.29 5.55 -17.92
C GLU A 241 6.21 5.88 -19.41
N THR A 242 6.21 4.86 -20.29
CA THR A 242 6.08 5.06 -21.75
C THR A 242 4.72 5.66 -22.14
N ALA A 243 3.64 5.26 -21.49
CA ALA A 243 2.32 5.84 -21.72
C ALA A 243 2.26 7.32 -21.30
N GLU A 244 2.88 7.67 -20.18
CA GLU A 244 2.95 9.04 -19.69
C GLU A 244 3.83 9.93 -20.59
N GLU A 245 4.97 9.41 -21.05
CA GLU A 245 5.83 10.11 -22.02
C GLU A 245 5.08 10.37 -23.34
N ARG A 246 4.38 9.35 -23.84
CA ARG A 246 3.55 9.48 -25.05
C ARG A 246 2.43 10.52 -24.86
N ARG A 247 1.77 10.53 -23.71
CA ARG A 247 0.73 11.52 -23.39
C ARG A 247 1.31 12.94 -23.41
N LYS A 248 2.45 13.17 -22.76
CA LYS A 248 3.14 14.48 -22.76
C LYS A 248 3.57 14.92 -24.16
N ALA A 249 4.06 13.98 -24.97
CA ALA A 249 4.43 14.26 -26.35
C ALA A 249 3.23 14.68 -27.19
N LEU A 250 2.07 14.01 -27.04
CA LEU A 250 0.82 14.35 -27.70
C LEU A 250 0.28 15.71 -27.27
N GLU A 251 0.30 16.03 -25.96
CA GLU A 251 -0.10 17.33 -25.45
C GLU A 251 0.76 18.45 -26.04
N LYS A 252 2.05 18.24 -26.09
CA LYS A 252 3.00 19.16 -26.71
C LYS A 252 2.72 19.31 -28.21
N ALA A 253 2.56 18.20 -28.93
CA ALA A 253 2.26 18.22 -30.38
C ALA A 253 0.96 18.98 -30.67
N LEU A 254 -0.09 18.76 -29.86
CA LEU A 254 -1.35 19.47 -30.00
C LEU A 254 -1.17 20.99 -29.79
N LYS A 255 -0.47 21.35 -28.73
CA LYS A 255 -0.19 22.75 -28.42
C LYS A 255 0.61 23.44 -29.53
N ASP A 256 1.66 22.82 -30.01
CA ASP A 256 2.51 23.35 -31.08
C ASP A 256 1.71 23.46 -32.39
N THR A 257 0.86 22.48 -32.69
CA THR A 257 0.02 22.50 -33.89
C THR A 257 -1.05 23.59 -33.82
N LEU A 258 -1.73 23.75 -32.68
CA LEU A 258 -2.72 24.83 -32.49
C LEU A 258 -2.06 26.21 -32.64
N GLN A 259 -0.88 26.41 -32.04
CA GLN A 259 -0.12 27.67 -32.18
C GLN A 259 0.32 27.92 -33.62
N SER A 260 0.80 26.90 -34.34
CA SER A 260 1.21 27.01 -35.74
C SER A 260 0.02 27.36 -36.67
N ARG A 261 -1.19 26.95 -36.30
CA ARG A 261 -2.44 27.26 -37.01
C ARG A 261 -3.05 28.62 -36.61
N GLY A 262 -2.39 29.36 -35.71
CA GLY A 262 -2.85 30.67 -35.28
C GLY A 262 -3.99 30.61 -34.25
N ILE A 263 -3.97 29.62 -33.38
CA ILE A 263 -4.87 29.53 -32.24
C ILE A 263 -4.13 29.88 -30.95
N LEU A 264 -4.64 30.84 -30.21
CA LEU A 264 -4.17 31.20 -28.88
C LEU A 264 -4.80 30.29 -27.84
N ILE A 265 -3.94 29.71 -27.00
CA ILE A 265 -4.34 28.95 -25.82
C ILE A 265 -4.30 29.88 -24.63
N PRO A 266 -5.37 29.95 -23.79
CA PRO A 266 -5.38 30.80 -22.61
C PRO A 266 -4.25 30.44 -21.65
N THR A 267 -3.52 31.45 -21.17
CA THR A 267 -2.40 31.24 -20.24
C THR A 267 -2.84 31.03 -18.80
N HIS A 268 -4.07 31.38 -18.47
CA HIS A 268 -4.63 31.30 -17.12
C HIS A 268 -5.28 29.94 -16.81
N CYS A 269 -5.49 29.09 -17.84
CA CYS A 269 -6.05 27.76 -17.67
C CYS A 269 -5.02 26.69 -18.04
N PRO A 270 -5.02 25.53 -17.33
CA PRO A 270 -4.20 24.39 -17.75
C PRO A 270 -4.69 23.88 -19.11
N PHE A 271 -3.76 23.53 -19.99
CA PHE A 271 -4.06 22.94 -21.29
C PHE A 271 -3.27 21.65 -21.47
N PRO A 272 -3.93 20.55 -21.81
CA PRO A 272 -5.38 20.36 -21.94
C PRO A 272 -6.09 20.54 -20.60
N PRO A 273 -7.38 20.94 -20.61
CA PRO A 273 -8.14 21.09 -19.37
C PRO A 273 -8.27 19.75 -18.66
N SER A 274 -8.27 19.77 -17.32
CA SER A 274 -8.38 18.54 -16.52
C SER A 274 -9.77 17.91 -16.72
N GLU A 275 -9.82 16.57 -16.80
CA GLU A 275 -11.08 15.82 -16.93
C GLU A 275 -12.10 16.18 -15.84
N SER A 276 -11.63 16.49 -14.62
CA SER A 276 -12.49 16.90 -13.51
C SER A 276 -13.16 18.25 -13.67
N SER A 277 -12.65 19.11 -14.57
CA SER A 277 -13.19 20.45 -14.86
C SER A 277 -14.16 20.47 -16.03
N LEU A 278 -14.30 19.36 -16.74
CA LEU A 278 -15.14 19.26 -17.94
C LEU A 278 -16.51 18.66 -17.60
N PRO A 279 -17.58 19.07 -18.30
CA PRO A 279 -18.88 18.43 -18.21
C PRO A 279 -18.80 16.95 -18.63
N SER A 280 -19.68 16.12 -18.09
CA SER A 280 -19.75 14.69 -18.48
C SER A 280 -19.97 14.54 -19.97
N GLY A 281 -19.10 13.75 -20.62
CA GLY A 281 -19.13 13.51 -22.07
C GLY A 281 -18.53 14.63 -22.93
N PHE A 282 -17.90 15.63 -22.30
CA PHE A 282 -17.17 16.66 -23.03
C PHE A 282 -15.74 16.20 -23.35
N GLU A 283 -15.40 16.19 -24.62
CA GLU A 283 -14.04 15.91 -25.08
C GLU A 283 -13.37 17.25 -25.45
N PRO A 284 -12.20 17.58 -24.84
CA PRO A 284 -11.45 18.77 -25.22
C PRO A 284 -10.93 18.64 -26.67
N VAL A 285 -10.42 19.75 -27.22
CA VAL A 285 -9.77 19.73 -28.53
C VAL A 285 -8.72 18.61 -28.63
N HIS A 286 -8.81 17.84 -29.70
CA HIS A 286 -7.93 16.68 -29.94
C HIS A 286 -7.72 16.43 -31.44
N PHE A 287 -6.74 15.61 -31.77
CA PHE A 287 -6.56 15.15 -33.14
C PHE A 287 -7.61 14.09 -33.51
N GLU A 288 -8.05 14.08 -34.76
CA GLU A 288 -8.99 13.08 -35.26
C GLU A 288 -8.43 11.65 -35.16
N GLU A 289 -7.18 11.47 -35.56
CA GLU A 289 -6.49 10.21 -35.49
C GLU A 289 -5.09 10.38 -34.86
N ILE A 290 -4.71 9.43 -34.03
CA ILE A 290 -3.37 9.40 -33.42
C ILE A 290 -2.64 8.18 -33.98
N PRO A 291 -1.54 8.36 -34.74
CA PRO A 291 -0.75 7.25 -35.26
C PRO A 291 -0.20 6.40 -34.10
N THR A 292 -0.47 5.10 -34.14
CA THR A 292 -0.02 4.16 -33.08
C THR A 292 1.45 3.83 -33.19
N ASP A 293 2.01 3.85 -34.42
CA ASP A 293 3.33 3.31 -34.76
C ASP A 293 4.44 4.38 -34.82
N VAL A 294 4.15 5.60 -34.39
CA VAL A 294 5.12 6.72 -34.42
C VAL A 294 5.76 6.91 -33.05
N GLU A 295 7.08 6.97 -33.04
CA GLU A 295 7.86 7.28 -31.83
C GLU A 295 7.55 8.70 -31.32
N PRO A 296 7.61 8.95 -29.99
CA PRO A 296 7.26 10.23 -29.37
C PRO A 296 7.99 11.44 -29.98
N ASP A 297 9.24 11.27 -30.38
CA ASP A 297 10.08 12.35 -30.93
C ASP A 297 9.64 12.79 -32.34
N ARG A 298 9.02 11.91 -33.10
CA ARG A 298 8.51 12.20 -34.45
C ARG A 298 7.03 12.56 -34.50
N LEU A 299 6.36 12.38 -33.38
CA LEU A 299 4.92 12.63 -33.25
C LEU A 299 4.55 14.05 -33.63
N VAL A 300 5.30 15.05 -33.18
CA VAL A 300 5.04 16.46 -33.43
C VAL A 300 5.00 16.78 -34.93
N GLU A 301 5.88 16.16 -35.71
CA GLU A 301 5.96 16.42 -37.16
C GLU A 301 4.87 15.69 -37.95
N SER A 302 4.57 14.45 -37.56
CA SER A 302 3.51 13.65 -38.19
C SER A 302 2.12 14.20 -37.93
N MET A 303 1.93 14.93 -36.82
CA MET A 303 0.63 15.48 -36.39
C MET A 303 0.25 16.80 -37.06
N LYS A 304 1.18 17.49 -37.74
CA LYS A 304 0.94 18.81 -38.33
C LYS A 304 -0.17 18.84 -39.39
N GLU A 305 -0.34 17.74 -40.13
CA GLU A 305 -1.34 17.66 -41.21
C GLU A 305 -2.65 17.00 -40.76
N ILE A 306 -2.63 16.31 -39.62
CA ILE A 306 -3.82 15.62 -39.11
C ILE A 306 -4.90 16.63 -38.71
N PRO A 307 -6.15 16.41 -39.14
CA PRO A 307 -7.25 17.28 -38.74
C PRO A 307 -7.47 17.30 -37.24
N ILE A 308 -7.93 18.42 -36.76
CA ILE A 308 -8.27 18.62 -35.34
C ILE A 308 -9.79 18.66 -35.21
N ILE A 309 -10.27 18.01 -34.16
CA ILE A 309 -11.66 18.07 -33.73
C ILE A 309 -11.77 19.08 -32.61
N TYR A 310 -12.68 20.05 -32.78
CA TYR A 310 -12.96 21.09 -31.81
C TYR A 310 -14.31 20.87 -31.16
N PRO A 311 -14.41 20.94 -29.84
CA PRO A 311 -15.68 21.23 -29.19
C PRO A 311 -16.03 22.68 -29.42
N VAL A 312 -17.24 22.96 -29.87
CA VAL A 312 -17.68 24.29 -30.23
C VAL A 312 -18.92 24.69 -29.43
N TYR A 313 -18.85 25.81 -28.77
CA TYR A 313 -20.04 26.47 -28.24
C TYR A 313 -20.63 27.42 -29.26
N VAL A 314 -21.90 27.23 -29.56
CA VAL A 314 -22.67 28.10 -30.44
C VAL A 314 -23.60 28.94 -29.58
N LEU A 315 -23.30 30.23 -29.51
CA LEU A 315 -24.03 31.20 -28.71
C LEU A 315 -25.11 31.86 -29.56
N ARG A 316 -26.34 31.93 -29.06
CA ARG A 316 -27.49 32.60 -29.69
C ARG A 316 -27.89 33.82 -28.87
N PRO A 317 -27.20 34.97 -29.01
CA PRO A 317 -27.35 36.11 -28.12
C PRO A 317 -28.63 36.90 -28.36
N LYS A 318 -29.32 36.70 -29.47
CA LYS A 318 -30.51 37.42 -29.89
C LYS A 318 -31.78 36.57 -29.98
N ASP A 319 -31.75 35.36 -29.48
CA ASP A 319 -32.96 34.58 -29.27
C ASP A 319 -33.74 35.16 -28.08
N GLU A 320 -35.04 34.87 -27.99
CA GLU A 320 -35.92 35.35 -26.90
C GLU A 320 -35.32 35.06 -25.52
N TYR A 321 -34.63 33.92 -25.41
CA TYR A 321 -33.72 33.55 -24.29
C TYR A 321 -32.36 33.24 -24.87
N PRO A 322 -31.27 33.96 -24.48
CA PRO A 322 -29.94 33.67 -24.95
C PRO A 322 -29.56 32.20 -24.61
N THR A 323 -29.34 31.39 -25.61
CA THR A 323 -29.00 29.96 -25.46
C THR A 323 -27.58 29.70 -25.89
N ARG A 324 -27.06 28.59 -25.43
CA ARG A 324 -25.73 28.09 -25.74
C ARG A 324 -25.85 26.64 -26.13
N ASP A 325 -25.67 26.35 -27.40
CA ASP A 325 -25.59 24.96 -27.89
C ASP A 325 -24.16 24.45 -27.86
N LEU A 326 -23.97 23.18 -27.63
CA LEU A 326 -22.67 22.53 -27.63
C LEU A 326 -22.60 21.52 -28.77
N VAL A 327 -21.67 21.73 -29.69
CA VAL A 327 -21.29 20.79 -30.72
C VAL A 327 -20.02 20.10 -30.26
N LEU A 328 -20.11 18.83 -29.81
CA LEU A 328 -19.02 18.09 -29.21
C LEU A 328 -17.89 17.83 -30.19
N ARG A 329 -18.20 17.52 -31.42
CA ARG A 329 -17.22 17.11 -32.44
C ARG A 329 -17.43 17.95 -33.71
N TRP A 330 -16.68 19.04 -33.85
CA TRP A 330 -16.63 19.82 -35.06
C TRP A 330 -15.29 19.58 -35.73
N HIS A 331 -15.32 18.81 -36.81
CA HIS A 331 -14.12 18.50 -37.56
C HIS A 331 -13.60 19.75 -38.30
N GLU A 332 -12.30 19.94 -38.29
CA GLU A 332 -11.64 21.12 -38.84
C GLU A 332 -11.98 21.41 -40.31
N ASP A 333 -12.21 20.36 -41.07
CA ASP A 333 -12.50 20.44 -42.51
C ASP A 333 -13.99 20.38 -42.85
N ASP A 334 -14.87 20.31 -41.85
CA ASP A 334 -16.32 20.38 -42.06
C ASP A 334 -16.73 21.74 -42.60
N LEU A 335 -17.68 21.74 -43.54
CA LEU A 335 -18.26 22.95 -44.05
C LEU A 335 -19.20 23.60 -43.01
N MET A 336 -19.15 24.92 -42.90
CA MET A 336 -20.07 25.68 -41.99
C MET A 336 -21.51 25.39 -42.30
N SER A 337 -21.87 25.19 -43.59
CA SER A 337 -23.23 24.84 -44.01
C SER A 337 -23.78 23.57 -43.37
N ALA A 338 -22.97 22.54 -43.19
CA ALA A 338 -23.39 21.26 -42.58
C ALA A 338 -23.84 21.46 -41.13
N HIS A 339 -23.08 22.27 -40.37
CA HIS A 339 -23.42 22.61 -38.99
C HIS A 339 -24.58 23.59 -38.89
N LEU A 340 -24.72 24.56 -39.80
CA LEU A 340 -25.88 25.44 -39.87
C LEU A 340 -27.17 24.65 -40.14
N GLU A 341 -27.12 23.69 -41.06
CA GLU A 341 -28.26 22.84 -41.35
C GLU A 341 -28.68 22.01 -40.12
N ALA A 342 -27.70 21.45 -39.39
CA ALA A 342 -27.96 20.70 -38.17
C ALA A 342 -28.51 21.56 -37.02
N LEU A 343 -28.07 22.85 -36.90
CA LEU A 343 -28.44 23.74 -35.82
C LEU A 343 -29.76 24.49 -36.07
N CYS A 344 -30.08 24.81 -37.32
CA CYS A 344 -31.19 25.68 -37.71
C CYS A 344 -32.15 25.07 -38.72
N GLY A 345 -31.88 23.85 -39.22
CA GLY A 345 -32.69 23.23 -40.28
C GLY A 345 -32.55 23.87 -41.67
N GLY A 346 -31.56 24.78 -41.85
CA GLY A 346 -31.29 25.43 -43.14
C GLY A 346 -30.18 26.47 -43.07
N THR A 347 -29.60 26.79 -44.22
CA THR A 347 -28.44 27.71 -44.32
C THR A 347 -28.81 29.15 -44.56
N ASP A 348 -30.09 29.43 -44.86
CA ASP A 348 -30.56 30.74 -45.35
C ASP A 348 -31.22 31.62 -44.26
N SER A 349 -31.35 31.09 -43.05
CA SER A 349 -32.00 31.77 -41.95
C SER A 349 -31.07 32.47 -40.98
N HIS A 350 -29.82 31.97 -40.88
CA HIS A 350 -28.85 32.42 -39.89
C HIS A 350 -27.44 32.57 -40.46
N HIS A 351 -26.63 33.38 -39.81
CA HIS A 351 -25.22 33.53 -40.10
C HIS A 351 -24.40 33.18 -38.87
N LEU A 352 -23.22 32.53 -39.07
CA LEU A 352 -22.24 32.26 -38.06
C LEU A 352 -21.16 33.36 -38.00
N TYR A 353 -20.79 33.75 -36.81
CA TYR A 353 -19.75 34.73 -36.53
C TYR A 353 -18.70 34.17 -35.56
N LEU A 354 -17.46 34.63 -35.73
CA LEU A 354 -16.35 34.42 -34.82
C LEU A 354 -15.79 35.75 -34.34
N ILE A 355 -15.27 35.79 -33.13
CA ILE A 355 -14.52 36.95 -32.61
C ILE A 355 -13.06 36.55 -32.48
N THR A 356 -12.17 37.37 -33.05
CA THR A 356 -10.73 37.12 -33.01
C THR A 356 -10.09 37.73 -31.75
N SER A 357 -8.83 37.38 -31.48
CA SER A 357 -8.03 37.93 -30.38
C SER A 357 -7.93 39.46 -30.39
N LYS A 358 -7.94 40.06 -31.56
CA LYS A 358 -7.97 41.54 -31.77
C LYS A 358 -9.39 42.12 -31.82
N ARG A 359 -10.38 41.40 -31.29
CA ARG A 359 -11.76 41.82 -31.21
C ARG A 359 -12.39 42.15 -32.59
N ARG A 360 -11.99 41.45 -33.64
CA ARG A 360 -12.60 41.57 -34.96
C ARG A 360 -13.72 40.54 -35.08
N ILE A 361 -14.84 40.98 -35.62
CA ILE A 361 -16.00 40.15 -35.90
C ILE A 361 -15.83 39.59 -37.32
N LEU A 362 -15.74 38.29 -37.45
CA LEU A 362 -15.62 37.59 -38.73
C LEU A 362 -16.93 36.85 -39.03
N LYS A 363 -17.52 37.15 -40.21
CA LYS A 363 -18.65 36.39 -40.72
C LYS A 363 -18.12 35.11 -41.39
N CYS A 364 -18.64 33.97 -41.00
CA CYS A 364 -18.26 32.66 -41.56
C CYS A 364 -19.20 32.37 -42.75
N GLY A 365 -18.64 32.27 -43.94
CA GLY A 365 -19.40 31.88 -45.14
C GLY A 365 -19.70 30.37 -45.14
N ASN A 366 -20.83 29.98 -45.74
CA ASN A 366 -21.35 28.63 -45.77
C ASN A 366 -20.34 27.58 -46.31
N ASN A 367 -19.48 27.98 -47.25
CA ASN A 367 -18.48 27.13 -47.90
C ASN A 367 -17.10 27.17 -47.22
N LEU A 368 -16.98 27.84 -46.09
CA LEU A 368 -15.74 27.87 -45.32
C LEU A 368 -15.66 26.69 -44.36
N THR A 369 -14.42 26.31 -44.02
CA THR A 369 -14.10 25.37 -42.96
C THR A 369 -13.27 26.08 -41.91
N ILE A 370 -13.16 25.53 -40.69
CA ILE A 370 -12.32 26.10 -39.64
C ILE A 370 -10.87 26.23 -40.14
N ARG A 371 -10.34 25.23 -40.83
CA ARG A 371 -8.98 25.23 -41.42
C ARG A 371 -8.80 26.41 -42.40
N LYS A 372 -9.77 26.69 -43.28
CA LYS A 372 -9.71 27.82 -44.23
C LYS A 372 -9.71 29.14 -43.50
N ILE A 373 -10.51 29.31 -42.48
CA ILE A 373 -10.55 30.52 -41.64
C ILE A 373 -9.21 30.76 -40.98
N LEU A 374 -8.66 29.73 -40.31
CA LEU A 374 -7.34 29.80 -39.67
C LEU A 374 -6.23 30.17 -40.66
N ASN A 375 -6.20 29.52 -41.83
CA ASN A 375 -5.24 29.84 -42.88
C ASN A 375 -5.39 31.27 -43.42
N SER A 376 -6.59 31.83 -43.44
CA SER A 376 -6.80 33.23 -43.85
C SER A 376 -6.31 34.22 -42.81
N LEU A 377 -6.46 33.90 -41.52
CA LEU A 377 -5.96 34.70 -40.42
C LEU A 377 -4.43 34.69 -40.35
N SER A 378 -3.79 33.53 -40.53
CA SER A 378 -2.35 33.40 -40.51
C SER A 378 -1.64 34.09 -41.67
N LYS A 379 -2.28 34.18 -42.87
CA LYS A 379 -1.78 34.90 -44.03
C LYS A 379 -1.82 36.43 -43.88
N ASN A 380 -2.76 36.93 -43.09
CA ASN A 380 -2.83 38.34 -42.79
C ASN A 380 -1.75 38.68 -41.76
N GLN A 381 -0.71 39.42 -42.17
CA GLN A 381 0.41 39.86 -41.31
C GLN A 381 0.01 40.66 -40.05
N SER A 382 -1.29 40.73 -39.78
CA SER A 382 -1.85 41.46 -38.64
C SER A 382 -1.61 40.81 -37.27
N GLY A 383 -1.11 39.53 -37.23
CA GLY A 383 -0.96 38.78 -35.97
C GLY A 383 -2.28 38.58 -35.23
N ASP A 384 -3.40 38.52 -35.97
CA ASP A 384 -4.72 38.21 -35.44
C ASP A 384 -4.96 36.70 -35.44
N CYS A 385 -5.60 36.17 -34.40
CA CYS A 385 -5.77 34.75 -34.17
C CYS A 385 -7.08 34.42 -33.49
N LEU A 386 -7.48 33.16 -33.49
CA LEU A 386 -8.60 32.69 -32.68
C LEU A 386 -8.10 32.32 -31.27
N CYS A 387 -8.96 32.50 -30.27
CA CYS A 387 -8.68 32.08 -28.90
C CYS A 387 -9.55 30.87 -28.57
N LEU A 388 -8.95 29.89 -27.92
CA LEU A 388 -9.71 28.81 -27.25
C LEU A 388 -10.33 29.36 -25.96
N GLY A 389 -11.52 28.91 -25.64
CA GLY A 389 -12.11 29.11 -24.34
C GLY A 389 -11.43 28.29 -23.26
N ASP A 390 -11.79 28.48 -22.00
CA ASP A 390 -11.19 27.85 -20.82
C ASP A 390 -11.29 26.33 -20.80
N GLN A 391 -12.29 25.79 -21.50
CA GLN A 391 -12.50 24.36 -21.65
C GLN A 391 -11.85 23.77 -22.92
N GLY A 392 -11.01 24.53 -23.62
CA GLY A 392 -10.43 24.12 -24.89
C GLY A 392 -11.39 24.11 -26.06
N ASN A 393 -12.43 24.88 -26.00
CA ASN A 393 -13.49 25.02 -26.99
C ASN A 393 -13.30 26.24 -27.90
N LEU A 394 -13.91 26.20 -29.10
CA LEU A 394 -14.14 27.41 -29.90
C LEU A 394 -15.53 27.98 -29.59
N GLU A 395 -15.69 29.27 -29.81
CA GLU A 395 -16.99 29.97 -29.65
C GLU A 395 -17.45 30.61 -30.97
N PHE A 396 -18.65 30.22 -31.41
CA PHE A 396 -19.33 30.78 -32.54
C PHE A 396 -20.57 31.51 -32.09
N PHE A 397 -20.94 32.57 -32.78
CA PHE A 397 -22.16 33.31 -32.56
C PHE A 397 -23.11 33.06 -33.74
N LEU A 398 -24.30 32.56 -33.46
CA LEU A 398 -25.34 32.27 -34.43
C LEU A 398 -26.40 33.37 -34.35
N LEU A 399 -26.61 34.06 -35.45
CA LEU A 399 -27.51 35.22 -35.53
C LEU A 399 -28.52 35.06 -36.66
N PRO A 400 -29.81 35.35 -36.42
CA PRO A 400 -30.81 35.39 -37.48
C PRO A 400 -30.52 36.53 -38.44
N ILE A 401 -30.68 36.27 -39.73
CA ILE A 401 -30.43 37.25 -40.79
C ILE A 401 -31.45 38.39 -40.68
N GLY A 402 -30.97 39.65 -40.61
CA GLY A 402 -31.82 40.81 -40.55
C GLY A 402 -31.35 41.92 -39.62
N ASP A 403 -32.32 42.65 -39.03
CA ASP A 403 -31.99 43.81 -38.21
C ASP A 403 -31.37 43.43 -36.86
N LEU A 404 -31.72 42.27 -36.29
CA LEU A 404 -31.10 41.73 -35.05
C LEU A 404 -29.62 41.48 -35.24
N GLU A 405 -29.23 40.97 -36.40
CA GLU A 405 -27.83 40.75 -36.78
C GLU A 405 -27.03 42.06 -36.77
N LYS A 406 -27.58 43.08 -37.43
CA LYS A 406 -26.97 44.43 -37.51
C LYS A 406 -26.81 45.05 -36.13
N GLU A 407 -27.87 44.99 -35.33
CA GLU A 407 -27.89 45.53 -33.98
C GLU A 407 -26.82 44.86 -33.09
N TRP A 408 -26.69 43.52 -33.15
CA TRP A 408 -25.68 42.79 -32.39
C TRP A 408 -24.26 43.17 -32.82
N ILE A 409 -24.00 43.29 -34.12
CA ILE A 409 -22.70 43.71 -34.65
C ILE A 409 -22.33 45.10 -34.16
N GLU A 410 -23.26 46.05 -34.21
CA GLU A 410 -23.03 47.43 -33.74
C GLU A 410 -22.80 47.50 -32.23
N MET A 411 -23.59 46.76 -31.46
CA MET A 411 -23.44 46.68 -30.00
C MET A 411 -22.08 46.08 -29.63
N THR A 412 -21.69 44.99 -30.27
CA THR A 412 -20.41 44.32 -30.02
C THR A 412 -19.24 45.23 -30.38
N LYS A 413 -19.30 45.98 -31.50
CA LYS A 413 -18.25 46.95 -31.86
C LYS A 413 -18.16 48.09 -30.85
N ARG A 414 -19.31 48.61 -30.34
CA ARG A 414 -19.31 49.61 -29.27
C ARG A 414 -18.64 49.13 -27.99
N ASN A 415 -18.99 47.92 -27.59
CA ASN A 415 -18.37 47.28 -26.39
C ASN A 415 -16.86 47.13 -26.54
N PHE A 416 -16.38 46.78 -27.73
CA PHE A 416 -14.94 46.70 -28.00
C PHE A 416 -14.25 48.08 -27.95
N SER A 417 -14.92 49.12 -28.39
CA SER A 417 -14.37 50.49 -28.37
C SER A 417 -14.32 51.09 -26.95
N GLN A 418 -15.21 50.65 -26.05
CA GLN A 418 -15.21 51.12 -24.64
C GLN A 418 -14.22 50.37 -23.74
N ALA A 419 -13.78 49.20 -24.14
CA ALA A 419 -12.86 48.36 -23.37
C ALA A 419 -11.40 48.48 -23.86
N SER A 420 -11.11 49.39 -24.78
CA SER A 420 -9.80 49.79 -25.27
C SER A 420 -9.33 51.05 -24.58
#